data_0ab8eeeac0fe2e11b4d26d749e4ed67d
#
_entry.id   0ab8eeeac0fe2e11b4d26d749e4ed67d
#
_cell.length_a   1.000
_cell.length_b   1.000
_cell.length_c   1.000
_cell.angle_alpha   90.00
_cell.angle_beta   90.00
_cell.angle_gamma   90.00
#
_symmetry.space_group_name_H-M   'P 1'
#
loop_
_entity.id
_entity.type
_entity.pdbx_description
1 polymer ?
#
loop_
_entity_poly.entity_id
_entity_poly.type
_entity_poly.pdbx_seq_one_letter_code
_entity_poly.pdbx_strand_id
1 'polypeptide(L)'
;MATEVLADDRALRSGRRQRALEQMAAHDLDVLVLGRQANIRYVTGAPQLWVAGTRPFGPSCVLVRETGAIHLLSTWDEGVPDDIPHENLYGISWNPMNTMFALRRIDGAASARRVGTDALSPAFAQLLPTAFPSAELVDGELAMRAARRIKTDEEVAALREAIAVAESGLAAAVAELQPGVRGQTLAGVMLEAMAAGGVSTPANQEFAWITSPDHPWRRVDGDGRVKDGDLVAFSAGVLAGGYMGEVGRTWPAGAAGGAPALYRRWDNLCARLLAACQPGAAAGDLLAAYEGAGEPAPPMPVARGLGMGFDPPVVSQHLPRTAAGERLEPGMVLALTGYVWQQGVGAVFGREAVLITAGGPEVLTSSPHWQE
;
A
#
# COMPACT_ATOMS: atom_id res chain seq x y z
N MET A 1 18.94 -14.84 12.90
CA MET A 1 17.76 -15.30 12.12
C MET A 1 16.63 -14.37 12.55
N ALA A 2 16.26 -13.42 11.70
CA ALA A 2 15.09 -12.59 11.94
C ALA A 2 13.86 -13.51 11.87
N THR A 3 13.16 -13.67 12.97
CA THR A 3 11.89 -14.36 13.01
C THR A 3 10.96 -13.55 12.09
N GLU A 4 10.45 -14.18 11.05
CA GLU A 4 9.48 -13.59 10.15
C GLU A 4 8.26 -13.19 10.99
N VAL A 5 8.03 -11.88 11.16
CA VAL A 5 7.00 -11.34 12.06
C VAL A 5 5.60 -11.65 11.56
N LEU A 6 5.48 -12.04 10.29
CA LEU A 6 4.22 -12.47 9.69
C LEU A 6 4.52 -13.73 8.87
N ALA A 7 4.35 -14.90 9.47
CA ALA A 7 4.24 -16.12 8.70
C ALA A 7 3.05 -15.97 7.74
N ASP A 8 3.30 -16.07 6.42
CA ASP A 8 2.22 -16.05 5.43
C ASP A 8 1.35 -17.29 5.65
N ASP A 9 0.30 -17.14 6.42
CA ASP A 9 -0.62 -18.19 6.81
C ASP A 9 -1.25 -18.82 5.55
N ARG A 10 -1.43 -20.14 5.59
CA ARG A 10 -2.08 -20.89 4.51
C ARG A 10 -3.52 -20.40 4.25
N ALA A 11 -4.25 -20.04 5.30
CA ALA A 11 -5.60 -19.49 5.20
C ALA A 11 -5.59 -18.15 4.45
N LEU A 12 -4.66 -17.24 4.81
CA LEU A 12 -4.45 -15.96 4.16
C LEU A 12 -4.15 -16.12 2.66
N ARG A 13 -3.22 -17.02 2.30
CA ARG A 13 -2.90 -17.31 0.88
C ARG A 13 -4.09 -17.88 0.13
N SER A 14 -4.79 -18.82 0.74
CA SER A 14 -5.95 -19.48 0.13
C SER A 14 -7.06 -18.47 -0.16
N GLY A 15 -7.40 -17.60 0.80
CA GLY A 15 -8.42 -16.57 0.64
C GLY A 15 -8.08 -15.58 -0.48
N ARG A 16 -6.83 -15.09 -0.54
CA ARG A 16 -6.36 -14.20 -1.61
C ARG A 16 -6.43 -14.86 -2.98
N ARG A 17 -5.95 -16.10 -3.09
CA ARG A 17 -5.97 -16.87 -4.34
C ARG A 17 -7.40 -17.11 -4.83
N GLN A 18 -8.29 -17.46 -3.93
CA GLN A 18 -9.70 -17.65 -4.24
C GLN A 18 -10.31 -16.37 -4.84
N ARG A 19 -10.06 -15.20 -4.21
CA ARG A 19 -10.51 -13.91 -4.75
C ARG A 19 -9.92 -13.60 -6.12
N ALA A 20 -8.64 -13.90 -6.34
CA ALA A 20 -8.02 -13.71 -7.66
C ALA A 20 -8.72 -14.56 -8.72
N LEU A 21 -9.00 -15.86 -8.45
CA LEU A 21 -9.72 -16.76 -9.34
C LEU A 21 -11.15 -16.28 -9.62
N GLU A 22 -11.87 -15.81 -8.61
CA GLU A 22 -13.22 -15.22 -8.75
C GLU A 22 -13.19 -14.00 -9.67
N GLN A 23 -12.19 -13.13 -9.51
CA GLN A 23 -12.07 -11.94 -10.36
C GLN A 23 -11.58 -12.30 -11.78
N MET A 24 -10.77 -13.34 -11.95
CA MET A 24 -10.48 -13.87 -13.28
C MET A 24 -11.76 -14.33 -13.97
N ALA A 25 -12.65 -15.03 -13.26
CA ALA A 25 -13.93 -15.45 -13.81
C ALA A 25 -14.82 -14.25 -14.17
N ALA A 26 -14.91 -13.26 -13.30
CA ALA A 26 -15.71 -12.04 -13.52
C ALA A 26 -15.23 -11.21 -14.72
N HIS A 27 -13.92 -11.27 -15.03
CA HIS A 27 -13.30 -10.54 -16.15
C HIS A 27 -13.07 -11.45 -17.38
N ASP A 28 -13.58 -12.67 -17.37
CA ASP A 28 -13.42 -13.67 -18.43
C ASP A 28 -11.94 -13.92 -18.81
N LEU A 29 -11.07 -14.07 -17.80
CA LEU A 29 -9.66 -14.37 -18.00
C LEU A 29 -9.40 -15.86 -17.82
N ASP A 30 -8.70 -16.49 -18.78
CA ASP A 30 -8.27 -17.88 -18.66
C ASP A 30 -6.95 -17.98 -17.88
N VAL A 31 -6.08 -17.01 -18.09
CA VAL A 31 -4.74 -16.94 -17.50
C VAL A 31 -4.42 -15.50 -17.05
N LEU A 32 -3.77 -15.38 -15.91
CA LEU A 32 -3.11 -14.14 -15.48
C LEU A 32 -1.60 -14.30 -15.58
N VAL A 33 -0.94 -13.36 -16.23
CA VAL A 33 0.53 -13.24 -16.31
C VAL A 33 0.94 -12.00 -15.55
N LEU A 34 1.54 -12.20 -14.37
CA LEU A 34 1.82 -11.17 -13.40
C LEU A 34 3.30 -10.78 -13.40
N GLY A 35 3.55 -9.48 -13.42
CA GLY A 35 4.88 -8.85 -13.31
C GLY A 35 4.99 -7.87 -12.13
N ARG A 36 3.87 -7.39 -11.57
CA ARG A 36 3.85 -6.53 -10.38
C ARG A 36 4.06 -7.34 -9.12
N GLN A 37 5.00 -6.94 -8.30
CA GLN A 37 5.35 -7.66 -7.07
C GLN A 37 4.17 -7.81 -6.10
N ALA A 38 3.35 -6.77 -5.94
CA ALA A 38 2.15 -6.83 -5.12
C ALA A 38 1.19 -7.94 -5.57
N ASN A 39 0.96 -8.07 -6.89
CA ASN A 39 0.08 -9.10 -7.45
C ASN A 39 0.68 -10.50 -7.34
N ILE A 40 1.99 -10.62 -7.61
CA ILE A 40 2.71 -11.88 -7.45
C ILE A 40 2.60 -12.37 -6.01
N ARG A 41 2.94 -11.53 -5.03
CA ARG A 41 2.83 -11.89 -3.61
C ARG A 41 1.38 -12.18 -3.19
N TYR A 42 0.42 -11.42 -3.69
CA TYR A 42 -1.00 -11.65 -3.41
C TYR A 42 -1.44 -13.07 -3.79
N VAL A 43 -1.06 -13.52 -4.97
CA VAL A 43 -1.42 -14.85 -5.49
C VAL A 43 -0.57 -15.95 -4.89
N THR A 44 0.75 -15.74 -4.73
CA THR A 44 1.69 -16.80 -4.37
C THR A 44 1.98 -16.89 -2.87
N GLY A 45 1.97 -15.76 -2.16
CA GLY A 45 2.51 -15.66 -0.81
C GLY A 45 4.04 -15.65 -0.76
N ALA A 46 4.73 -15.94 -1.86
CA ALA A 46 6.18 -15.97 -1.91
C ALA A 46 6.79 -14.60 -1.58
N PRO A 47 7.94 -14.54 -0.89
CA PRO A 47 8.63 -13.30 -0.64
C PRO A 47 9.04 -12.65 -1.96
N GLN A 48 9.18 -11.34 -1.91
CA GLN A 48 9.57 -10.57 -3.08
C GLN A 48 10.97 -11.00 -3.55
N LEU A 49 11.06 -11.47 -4.79
CA LEU A 49 12.33 -11.74 -5.45
C LEU A 49 12.99 -10.40 -5.78
N TRP A 50 13.81 -9.90 -4.84
CA TRP A 50 14.53 -8.66 -5.07
C TRP A 50 15.73 -8.90 -5.97
N VAL A 51 15.69 -8.34 -7.16
CA VAL A 51 16.85 -8.27 -8.05
C VAL A 51 17.21 -6.80 -8.20
N ALA A 52 18.29 -6.38 -7.55
CA ALA A 52 18.85 -5.03 -7.73
C ALA A 52 19.17 -4.78 -9.19
N GLY A 53 18.79 -3.63 -9.68
CA GLY A 53 19.30 -3.12 -10.97
C GLY A 53 18.33 -3.24 -12.13
N THR A 54 18.81 -3.70 -13.25
CA THR A 54 18.28 -3.46 -14.59
C THR A 54 17.26 -4.49 -15.09
N ARG A 55 16.69 -5.32 -14.21
CA ARG A 55 15.75 -6.34 -14.68
C ARG A 55 14.46 -5.69 -15.19
N PRO A 56 14.12 -5.88 -16.46
CA PRO A 56 12.88 -5.36 -17.01
C PRO A 56 11.68 -6.07 -16.33
N PHE A 57 10.55 -5.37 -16.20
CA PHE A 57 9.27 -5.98 -15.85
C PHE A 57 8.95 -7.07 -16.87
N GLY A 58 8.82 -8.28 -16.39
CA GLY A 58 8.56 -9.44 -17.22
C GLY A 58 7.64 -10.42 -16.47
N PRO A 59 7.17 -11.43 -17.17
CA PRO A 59 6.34 -12.49 -16.61
C PRO A 59 7.07 -13.16 -15.44
N SER A 60 6.57 -12.99 -14.24
CA SER A 60 7.18 -13.56 -13.04
C SER A 60 6.27 -14.55 -12.31
N CYS A 61 4.97 -14.50 -12.58
CA CYS A 61 4.01 -15.47 -12.07
C CYS A 61 2.91 -15.68 -13.11
N VAL A 62 2.43 -16.90 -13.24
CA VAL A 62 1.27 -17.25 -14.04
C VAL A 62 0.27 -17.98 -13.16
N LEU A 63 -0.99 -17.54 -13.19
CA LEU A 63 -2.12 -18.21 -12.56
C LEU A 63 -3.07 -18.69 -13.66
N VAL A 64 -3.36 -19.98 -13.67
CA VAL A 64 -4.30 -20.61 -14.62
C VAL A 64 -5.64 -20.79 -13.94
N ARG A 65 -6.72 -20.20 -14.48
CA ARG A 65 -8.05 -20.20 -13.84
C ARG A 65 -8.63 -21.60 -13.70
N GLU A 66 -8.56 -22.41 -14.74
CA GLU A 66 -9.21 -23.73 -14.79
C GLU A 66 -8.69 -24.69 -13.71
N THR A 67 -7.38 -24.65 -13.45
CA THR A 67 -6.73 -25.60 -12.53
C THR A 67 -6.39 -24.97 -11.18
N GLY A 68 -6.36 -23.62 -11.10
CA GLY A 68 -5.79 -22.88 -9.98
C GLY A 68 -4.26 -23.00 -9.89
N ALA A 69 -3.62 -23.60 -10.88
CA ALA A 69 -2.17 -23.79 -10.88
C ALA A 69 -1.42 -22.47 -10.95
N ILE A 70 -0.38 -22.38 -10.12
CA ILE A 70 0.54 -21.24 -10.09
C ILE A 70 1.88 -21.71 -10.64
N HIS A 71 2.42 -20.95 -11.57
CA HIS A 71 3.79 -21.09 -12.05
C HIS A 71 4.56 -19.83 -11.67
N LEU A 72 5.70 -20.00 -11.00
CA LEU A 72 6.45 -18.90 -10.41
C LEU A 72 7.88 -18.85 -10.95
N LEU A 73 8.32 -17.65 -11.28
CA LEU A 73 9.72 -17.39 -11.57
C LEU A 73 10.53 -17.45 -10.27
N SER A 74 11.18 -18.57 -10.04
CA SER A 74 12.08 -18.77 -8.90
C SER A 74 13.16 -19.77 -9.25
N THR A 75 14.38 -19.51 -8.74
CA THR A 75 15.51 -20.43 -8.94
C THR A 75 15.63 -21.43 -7.79
N TRP A 76 14.99 -21.15 -6.66
CA TRP A 76 15.05 -21.95 -5.44
C TRP A 76 13.66 -22.15 -4.84
N ASP A 77 13.57 -23.17 -4.04
CA ASP A 77 12.36 -23.48 -3.27
C ASP A 77 12.29 -22.63 -1.97
N GLU A 78 13.41 -22.04 -1.53
CA GLU A 78 13.46 -21.26 -0.29
C GLU A 78 12.49 -20.06 -0.35
N GLY A 79 11.57 -20.02 0.61
CA GLY A 79 10.54 -18.99 0.70
C GLY A 79 9.38 -19.16 -0.28
N VAL A 80 9.37 -20.20 -1.11
CA VAL A 80 8.20 -20.57 -1.92
C VAL A 80 7.27 -21.42 -1.06
N PRO A 81 5.97 -21.10 -0.98
CA PRO A 81 5.00 -21.92 -0.26
C PRO A 81 4.91 -23.35 -0.81
N ASP A 82 4.74 -24.33 0.07
CA ASP A 82 4.71 -25.78 -0.25
C ASP A 82 3.55 -26.17 -1.18
N ASP A 83 2.53 -25.32 -1.30
CA ASP A 83 1.39 -25.51 -2.20
C ASP A 83 1.66 -25.02 -3.63
N ILE A 84 2.89 -24.58 -3.92
CA ILE A 84 3.40 -24.34 -5.27
C ILE A 84 4.44 -25.41 -5.58
N PRO A 85 4.12 -26.43 -6.40
CA PRO A 85 5.02 -27.56 -6.70
C PRO A 85 6.33 -27.09 -7.34
N HIS A 86 7.43 -27.77 -7.03
CA HIS A 86 8.75 -27.47 -7.59
C HIS A 86 8.77 -27.47 -9.13
N GLU A 87 8.05 -28.38 -9.76
CA GLU A 87 7.91 -28.48 -11.22
C GLU A 87 7.24 -27.26 -11.84
N ASN A 88 6.52 -26.46 -11.05
CA ASN A 88 5.92 -25.21 -11.48
C ASN A 88 6.87 -24.00 -11.36
N LEU A 89 8.09 -24.21 -10.87
CA LEU A 89 9.09 -23.15 -10.83
C LEU A 89 9.85 -23.06 -12.14
N TYR A 90 10.11 -21.86 -12.63
CA TYR A 90 10.93 -21.62 -13.80
C TYR A 90 12.02 -20.59 -13.52
N GLY A 91 13.20 -20.86 -14.05
CA GLY A 91 14.41 -20.08 -13.77
C GLY A 91 14.45 -18.74 -14.50
N ILE A 92 15.25 -17.84 -13.94
CA ILE A 92 15.59 -16.56 -14.58
C ILE A 92 16.38 -16.83 -15.87
N SER A 93 15.97 -16.21 -16.97
CA SER A 93 16.73 -16.21 -18.20
C SER A 93 16.99 -14.79 -18.68
N TRP A 94 18.23 -14.54 -19.15
CA TRP A 94 18.59 -13.29 -19.82
C TRP A 94 18.07 -13.22 -21.25
N ASN A 95 17.81 -14.38 -21.86
CA ASN A 95 17.15 -14.45 -23.15
C ASN A 95 15.61 -14.54 -22.92
N PRO A 96 14.85 -13.49 -23.26
CA PRO A 96 13.40 -13.48 -23.02
C PRO A 96 12.66 -14.58 -23.77
N MET A 97 13.21 -15.11 -24.86
CA MET A 97 12.62 -16.24 -25.59
C MET A 97 12.58 -17.52 -24.75
N ASN A 98 13.57 -17.75 -23.89
CA ASN A 98 13.53 -18.89 -22.97
C ASN A 98 12.37 -18.79 -21.99
N THR A 99 12.04 -17.58 -21.50
CA THR A 99 10.85 -17.33 -20.69
C THR A 99 9.58 -17.66 -21.50
N MET A 100 9.50 -17.22 -22.76
CA MET A 100 8.36 -17.56 -23.64
C MET A 100 8.21 -19.06 -23.83
N PHE A 101 9.31 -19.79 -24.01
CA PHE A 101 9.28 -21.24 -24.11
C PHE A 101 8.81 -21.91 -22.81
N ALA A 102 9.23 -21.40 -21.64
CA ALA A 102 8.74 -21.90 -20.37
C ALA A 102 7.23 -21.66 -20.22
N LEU A 103 6.76 -20.45 -20.50
CA LEU A 103 5.34 -20.10 -20.40
C LEU A 103 4.47 -20.92 -21.35
N ARG A 104 4.93 -21.16 -22.58
CA ARG A 104 4.18 -21.95 -23.57
C ARG A 104 3.96 -23.41 -23.17
N ARG A 105 4.79 -23.94 -22.26
CA ARG A 105 4.70 -25.33 -21.76
C ARG A 105 3.73 -25.47 -20.58
N ILE A 106 3.21 -24.35 -20.05
CA ILE A 106 2.20 -24.37 -19.00
C ILE A 106 0.91 -24.96 -19.57
N ASP A 107 0.34 -25.92 -18.86
CA ASP A 107 -0.93 -26.53 -19.25
C ASP A 107 -2.02 -25.44 -19.29
N GLY A 108 -2.76 -25.41 -20.37
CA GLY A 108 -3.76 -24.37 -20.64
C GLY A 108 -3.23 -23.10 -21.33
N ALA A 109 -1.91 -22.86 -21.37
CA ALA A 109 -1.36 -21.64 -21.99
C ALA A 109 -1.64 -21.57 -23.51
N ALA A 110 -1.41 -22.67 -24.23
CA ALA A 110 -1.58 -22.69 -25.70
C ALA A 110 -3.05 -22.56 -26.12
N SER A 111 -3.99 -23.00 -25.30
CA SER A 111 -5.44 -22.95 -25.52
C SER A 111 -6.15 -21.75 -24.95
N ALA A 112 -5.46 -20.95 -24.13
CA ALA A 112 -6.02 -19.75 -23.53
C ALA A 112 -6.51 -18.77 -24.59
N ARG A 113 -7.70 -18.21 -24.40
CA ARG A 113 -8.33 -17.25 -25.31
C ARG A 113 -8.22 -15.82 -24.80
N ARG A 114 -8.18 -15.62 -23.47
CA ARG A 114 -8.01 -14.31 -22.84
C ARG A 114 -6.97 -14.38 -21.75
N VAL A 115 -5.90 -13.63 -21.92
CA VAL A 115 -4.76 -13.57 -21.00
C VAL A 115 -4.63 -12.15 -20.44
N GLY A 116 -4.84 -12.02 -19.14
CA GLY A 116 -4.66 -10.74 -18.41
C GLY A 116 -3.19 -10.52 -18.05
N THR A 117 -2.70 -9.31 -18.25
CA THR A 117 -1.35 -8.90 -17.83
C THR A 117 -1.41 -7.63 -17.00
N ASP A 118 -0.58 -7.51 -15.96
CA ASP A 118 -0.58 -6.35 -15.06
C ASP A 118 0.57 -5.37 -15.28
N ALA A 119 1.70 -5.84 -15.75
CA ALA A 119 2.85 -4.99 -16.07
C ALA A 119 3.84 -5.73 -16.97
N LEU A 120 4.03 -5.21 -18.17
CA LEU A 120 4.99 -5.73 -19.12
C LEU A 120 5.87 -4.60 -19.67
N SER A 121 7.15 -4.88 -19.88
CA SER A 121 7.96 -4.03 -20.74
C SER A 121 7.50 -4.14 -22.19
N PRO A 122 7.76 -3.14 -23.04
CA PRO A 122 7.42 -3.24 -24.47
C PRO A 122 7.94 -4.51 -25.15
N ALA A 123 9.14 -4.97 -24.76
CA ALA A 123 9.73 -6.20 -25.29
C ALA A 123 8.88 -7.42 -24.93
N PHE A 124 8.46 -7.58 -23.68
CA PHE A 124 7.61 -8.69 -23.26
C PHE A 124 6.20 -8.60 -23.84
N ALA A 125 5.64 -7.40 -24.01
CA ALA A 125 4.35 -7.23 -24.69
C ALA A 125 4.39 -7.73 -26.14
N GLN A 126 5.51 -7.55 -26.85
CA GLN A 126 5.70 -8.09 -28.21
C GLN A 126 5.91 -9.60 -28.24
N LEU A 127 6.58 -10.16 -27.24
CA LEU A 127 6.95 -11.58 -27.21
C LEU A 127 5.84 -12.48 -26.64
N LEU A 128 5.00 -11.97 -25.74
CA LEU A 128 4.00 -12.77 -25.03
C LEU A 128 3.04 -13.53 -25.95
N PRO A 129 2.62 -13.00 -27.13
CA PRO A 129 1.83 -13.77 -28.10
C PRO A 129 2.48 -15.06 -28.57
N THR A 130 3.82 -15.18 -28.48
CA THR A 130 4.48 -16.46 -28.84
C THR A 130 4.25 -17.55 -27.80
N ALA A 131 3.99 -17.20 -26.55
CA ALA A 131 3.61 -18.14 -25.50
C ALA A 131 2.10 -18.46 -25.52
N PHE A 132 1.28 -17.48 -25.88
CA PHE A 132 -0.19 -17.57 -25.89
C PHE A 132 -0.74 -17.24 -27.30
N PRO A 133 -0.52 -18.12 -28.30
CA PRO A 133 -0.76 -17.79 -29.71
C PRO A 133 -2.24 -17.59 -30.07
N SER A 134 -3.15 -18.14 -29.27
CA SER A 134 -4.60 -18.07 -29.48
C SER A 134 -5.29 -17.02 -28.65
N ALA A 135 -4.53 -16.27 -27.79
CA ALA A 135 -5.10 -15.40 -26.79
C ALA A 135 -5.19 -13.95 -27.25
N GLU A 136 -6.28 -13.29 -26.84
CA GLU A 136 -6.36 -11.85 -26.71
C GLU A 136 -5.63 -11.45 -25.41
N LEU A 137 -4.67 -10.52 -25.50
CA LEU A 137 -3.99 -9.94 -24.34
C LEU A 137 -4.78 -8.73 -23.85
N VAL A 138 -5.16 -8.73 -22.57
CA VAL A 138 -5.98 -7.68 -21.96
C VAL A 138 -5.37 -7.17 -20.65
N ASP A 139 -5.89 -6.06 -20.13
CA ASP A 139 -5.48 -5.51 -18.82
C ASP A 139 -5.95 -6.42 -17.68
N GLY A 140 -5.02 -7.19 -17.11
CA GLY A 140 -5.24 -8.05 -15.95
C GLY A 140 -5.17 -7.30 -14.61
N GLU A 141 -4.66 -6.06 -14.59
CA GLU A 141 -4.62 -5.25 -13.37
C GLU A 141 -6.03 -4.91 -12.88
N LEU A 142 -7.02 -4.80 -13.77
CA LEU A 142 -8.41 -4.58 -13.38
C LEU A 142 -8.94 -5.71 -12.48
N ALA A 143 -8.70 -6.96 -12.86
CA ALA A 143 -9.06 -8.13 -12.05
C ALA A 143 -8.30 -8.16 -10.72
N MET A 144 -7.00 -7.88 -10.75
CA MET A 144 -6.17 -7.88 -9.54
C MET A 144 -6.55 -6.76 -8.56
N ARG A 145 -6.87 -5.57 -9.07
CA ARG A 145 -7.39 -4.47 -8.24
C ARG A 145 -8.72 -4.83 -7.59
N ALA A 146 -9.62 -5.45 -8.34
CA ALA A 146 -10.90 -5.91 -7.81
C ALA A 146 -10.70 -6.99 -6.73
N ALA A 147 -9.75 -7.92 -6.92
CA ALA A 147 -9.42 -8.92 -5.92
C ALA A 147 -8.88 -8.32 -4.61
N ARG A 148 -7.97 -7.33 -4.70
CA ARG A 148 -7.32 -6.71 -3.53
C ARG A 148 -8.16 -5.65 -2.84
N ARG A 149 -9.20 -5.12 -3.51
CA ARG A 149 -10.01 -4.00 -3.03
C ARG A 149 -10.72 -4.33 -1.71
N ILE A 150 -11.34 -5.51 -1.63
CA ILE A 150 -12.07 -6.00 -0.46
C ILE A 150 -11.19 -7.01 0.28
N LYS A 151 -10.86 -6.75 1.52
CA LYS A 151 -10.00 -7.60 2.35
C LYS A 151 -10.76 -8.76 2.95
N THR A 152 -10.08 -9.92 3.09
CA THR A 152 -10.55 -10.99 3.96
C THR A 152 -10.25 -10.64 5.42
N ASP A 153 -10.82 -11.39 6.35
CA ASP A 153 -10.56 -11.17 7.79
C ASP A 153 -9.07 -11.39 8.13
N GLU A 154 -8.43 -12.36 7.47
CA GLU A 154 -6.99 -12.63 7.62
C GLU A 154 -6.14 -11.48 7.05
N GLU A 155 -6.57 -10.87 5.94
CA GLU A 155 -5.89 -9.69 5.39
C GLU A 155 -6.02 -8.48 6.33
N VAL A 156 -7.19 -8.31 6.96
CA VAL A 156 -7.38 -7.26 7.97
C VAL A 156 -6.49 -7.51 9.19
N ALA A 157 -6.37 -8.76 9.65
CA ALA A 157 -5.47 -9.12 10.74
C ALA A 157 -4.01 -8.80 10.39
N ALA A 158 -3.54 -9.18 9.20
CA ALA A 158 -2.19 -8.86 8.72
C ALA A 158 -1.94 -7.34 8.61
N LEU A 159 -2.95 -6.57 8.19
CA LEU A 159 -2.86 -5.10 8.17
C LEU A 159 -2.75 -4.51 9.58
N ARG A 160 -3.51 -5.04 10.57
CA ARG A 160 -3.39 -4.59 11.98
C ARG A 160 -1.98 -4.82 12.53
N GLU A 161 -1.38 -5.97 12.24
CA GLU A 161 0.00 -6.26 12.65
C GLU A 161 1.01 -5.31 11.97
N ALA A 162 0.87 -5.07 10.68
CA ALA A 162 1.71 -4.12 9.96
C ALA A 162 1.57 -2.69 10.51
N ILE A 163 0.34 -2.26 10.84
CA ILE A 163 0.07 -0.96 11.46
C ILE A 163 0.74 -0.88 12.84
N ALA A 164 0.63 -1.91 13.68
CA ALA A 164 1.24 -1.93 15.00
C ALA A 164 2.78 -1.76 14.95
N VAL A 165 3.45 -2.36 13.95
CA VAL A 165 4.89 -2.16 13.73
C VAL A 165 5.17 -0.69 13.32
N ALA A 166 4.37 -0.10 12.43
CA ALA A 166 4.52 1.30 12.07
C ALA A 166 4.32 2.23 13.27
N GLU A 167 3.33 1.94 14.12
CA GLU A 167 3.05 2.69 15.34
C GLU A 167 4.18 2.60 16.38
N SER A 168 4.82 1.44 16.50
CA SER A 168 5.99 1.30 17.38
C SER A 168 7.16 2.19 16.93
N GLY A 169 7.40 2.26 15.62
CA GLY A 169 8.39 3.18 15.05
C GLY A 169 8.05 4.64 15.30
N LEU A 170 6.79 5.01 15.12
CA LEU A 170 6.31 6.36 15.40
C LEU A 170 6.51 6.72 16.88
N ALA A 171 6.11 5.87 17.80
CA ALA A 171 6.23 6.10 19.23
C ALA A 171 7.69 6.30 19.66
N ALA A 172 8.61 5.48 19.14
CA ALA A 172 10.04 5.63 19.40
C ALA A 172 10.58 6.98 18.92
N ALA A 173 10.21 7.41 17.71
CA ALA A 173 10.67 8.70 17.19
C ALA A 173 10.08 9.91 17.94
N VAL A 174 8.82 9.83 18.36
CA VAL A 174 8.17 10.88 19.15
C VAL A 174 8.84 11.01 20.53
N ALA A 175 9.26 9.91 21.15
CA ALA A 175 9.95 9.94 22.44
C ALA A 175 11.30 10.66 22.39
N GLU A 176 11.96 10.70 21.23
CA GLU A 176 13.23 11.41 21.02
C GLU A 176 13.05 12.85 20.49
N LEU A 177 11.80 13.31 20.34
CA LEU A 177 11.51 14.65 19.82
C LEU A 177 11.84 15.71 20.85
N GLN A 178 12.84 16.55 20.56
CA GLN A 178 13.21 17.71 21.35
C GLN A 178 13.89 18.78 20.47
N PRO A 179 13.92 20.04 20.89
CA PRO A 179 14.69 21.07 20.21
C PRO A 179 16.18 20.68 20.07
N GLY A 180 16.74 20.89 18.88
CA GLY A 180 18.13 20.55 18.54
C GLY A 180 18.30 19.20 17.85
N VAL A 181 17.34 18.27 17.96
CA VAL A 181 17.40 16.98 17.25
C VAL A 181 17.28 17.20 15.73
N ARG A 182 17.85 16.31 14.93
CA ARG A 182 17.71 16.33 13.47
C ARG A 182 16.56 15.42 13.03
N GLY A 183 15.82 15.82 12.00
CA GLY A 183 14.81 14.95 11.38
C GLY A 183 15.36 13.59 10.93
N GLN A 184 16.60 13.55 10.41
CA GLN A 184 17.28 12.31 10.06
C GLN A 184 17.56 11.39 11.27
N THR A 185 17.84 11.97 12.45
CA THR A 185 18.00 11.17 13.68
C THR A 185 16.67 10.54 14.09
N LEU A 186 15.57 11.30 14.05
CA LEU A 186 14.22 10.77 14.30
C LEU A 186 13.84 9.68 13.30
N ALA A 187 14.18 9.87 12.03
CA ALA A 187 13.99 8.83 11.00
C ALA A 187 14.79 7.56 11.29
N GLY A 188 16.05 7.69 11.75
CA GLY A 188 16.89 6.57 12.15
C GLY A 188 16.30 5.78 13.31
N VAL A 189 15.82 6.47 14.37
CA VAL A 189 15.14 5.84 15.51
C VAL A 189 13.87 5.09 15.09
N MET A 190 13.07 5.69 14.20
CA MET A 190 11.87 5.05 13.67
C MET A 190 12.22 3.77 12.91
N LEU A 191 13.23 3.80 12.03
CA LEU A 191 13.68 2.63 11.27
C LEU A 191 14.23 1.52 12.19
N GLU A 192 14.99 1.88 13.24
CA GLU A 192 15.51 0.93 14.22
C GLU A 192 14.37 0.19 14.94
N ALA A 193 13.37 0.92 15.41
CA ALA A 193 12.21 0.33 16.09
C ALA A 193 11.40 -0.58 15.15
N MET A 194 11.19 -0.19 13.90
CA MET A 194 10.53 -1.02 12.90
C MET A 194 11.34 -2.29 12.60
N ALA A 195 12.68 -2.17 12.50
CA ALA A 195 13.56 -3.31 12.27
C ALA A 195 13.56 -4.26 13.47
N ALA A 196 13.55 -3.75 14.70
CA ALA A 196 13.37 -4.55 15.92
C ALA A 196 12.02 -5.28 15.94
N GLY A 197 10.98 -4.70 15.35
CA GLY A 197 9.69 -5.33 15.08
C GLY A 197 9.71 -6.36 13.95
N GLY A 198 10.88 -6.68 13.38
CA GLY A 198 11.05 -7.72 12.35
C GLY A 198 10.82 -7.23 10.92
N VAL A 199 10.67 -5.93 10.69
CA VAL A 199 10.42 -5.37 9.35
C VAL A 199 11.64 -4.61 8.85
N SER A 200 12.21 -5.03 7.72
CA SER A 200 13.38 -4.41 7.10
C SER A 200 13.05 -3.48 5.93
N THR A 201 11.80 -3.45 5.48
CA THR A 201 11.41 -2.69 4.29
C THR A 201 10.45 -1.56 4.66
N PRO A 202 10.92 -0.30 4.64
CA PRO A 202 10.03 0.84 4.81
C PRO A 202 9.11 0.99 3.60
N ALA A 203 7.84 1.37 3.84
CA ALA A 203 6.88 1.69 2.79
C ALA A 203 6.94 3.16 2.37
N ASN A 204 7.47 4.03 3.22
CA ASN A 204 7.65 5.46 2.99
C ASN A 204 9.14 5.81 2.88
N GLN A 205 9.45 6.85 2.10
CA GLN A 205 10.82 7.40 2.05
C GLN A 205 11.01 8.55 3.06
N GLU A 206 9.93 9.08 3.59
CA GLU A 206 9.92 10.29 4.40
C GLU A 206 9.29 9.99 5.75
N PHE A 207 10.11 9.97 6.79
CA PHE A 207 9.71 9.52 8.12
C PHE A 207 9.41 10.65 9.09
N ALA A 208 10.23 11.70 9.10
CA ALA A 208 10.09 12.85 9.98
C ALA A 208 10.55 14.12 9.27
N TRP A 209 9.76 15.19 9.37
CA TRP A 209 10.10 16.50 8.80
C TRP A 209 9.47 17.65 9.57
N ILE A 210 10.15 18.79 9.57
CA ILE A 210 9.63 20.05 10.11
C ILE A 210 8.68 20.62 9.05
N THR A 211 7.43 20.93 9.43
CA THR A 211 6.46 21.55 8.53
C THR A 211 6.79 23.03 8.32
N SER A 212 6.65 23.54 7.09
CA SER A 212 6.97 24.94 6.81
C SER A 212 5.90 25.89 7.36
N PRO A 213 6.30 26.92 8.13
CA PRO A 213 5.38 27.98 8.53
C PRO A 213 5.05 28.98 7.41
N ASP A 214 5.85 28.98 6.32
CA ASP A 214 5.73 29.97 5.25
C ASP A 214 4.93 29.47 4.04
N HIS A 215 4.96 28.15 3.81
CA HIS A 215 4.33 27.54 2.64
C HIS A 215 3.65 26.21 2.98
N PRO A 216 2.37 26.02 2.59
CA PRO A 216 1.72 24.72 2.71
C PRO A 216 2.43 23.68 1.84
N TRP A 217 2.36 22.42 2.25
CA TRP A 217 2.92 21.23 1.52
C TRP A 217 4.44 21.23 1.39
N ARG A 218 5.14 22.11 2.11
CA ARG A 218 6.60 22.20 2.13
C ARG A 218 7.17 21.85 3.49
N ARG A 219 8.44 21.53 3.48
CA ARG A 219 9.29 21.32 4.64
C ARG A 219 10.14 22.56 4.86
N VAL A 220 10.63 22.71 6.07
CA VAL A 220 11.67 23.68 6.36
C VAL A 220 12.97 23.22 5.70
N ASP A 221 13.55 24.06 4.85
CA ASP A 221 14.89 23.86 4.29
C ASP A 221 15.94 24.13 5.37
N GLY A 222 17.10 23.48 5.26
CA GLY A 222 18.23 23.70 6.13
C GLY A 222 18.88 22.42 6.65
N ASP A 223 19.55 22.49 7.80
CA ASP A 223 20.25 21.36 8.42
C ASP A 223 19.31 20.32 9.07
N GLY A 224 17.99 20.55 8.97
CA GLY A 224 16.95 19.67 9.50
C GLY A 224 16.92 19.64 11.04
N ARG A 225 17.50 20.63 11.74
CA ARG A 225 17.43 20.74 13.19
C ARG A 225 16.09 21.32 13.63
N VAL A 226 15.43 20.59 14.49
CA VAL A 226 14.18 20.98 15.13
C VAL A 226 14.45 22.15 16.08
N LYS A 227 13.64 23.20 16.00
CA LYS A 227 13.67 24.36 16.91
C LYS A 227 12.50 24.27 17.89
N ASP A 228 12.61 25.03 18.95
CA ASP A 228 11.50 25.20 19.90
C ASP A 228 10.28 25.79 19.15
N GLY A 229 9.12 25.17 19.32
CA GLY A 229 7.89 25.55 18.66
C GLY A 229 7.67 24.99 17.25
N ASP A 230 8.65 24.31 16.64
CA ASP A 230 8.47 23.65 15.35
C ASP A 230 7.42 22.53 15.43
N LEU A 231 6.58 22.43 14.41
CA LEU A 231 5.70 21.29 14.22
C LEU A 231 6.40 20.23 13.38
N VAL A 232 6.64 19.07 13.98
CA VAL A 232 7.30 17.94 13.35
C VAL A 232 6.26 16.90 12.95
N ALA A 233 6.12 16.68 11.65
CA ALA A 233 5.26 15.67 11.11
C ALA A 233 6.04 14.35 10.97
N PHE A 234 5.39 13.25 11.33
CA PHE A 234 5.89 11.88 11.23
C PHE A 234 4.97 11.09 10.32
N SER A 235 5.56 10.28 9.45
CA SER A 235 4.85 9.33 8.60
C SER A 235 5.54 7.98 8.70
N ALA A 236 5.06 7.13 9.58
CA ALA A 236 5.55 5.78 9.69
C ALA A 236 4.86 4.87 8.67
N GLY A 237 5.64 4.09 7.93
CA GLY A 237 5.11 3.14 6.95
C GLY A 237 6.05 1.95 6.77
N VAL A 238 5.49 0.74 6.82
CA VAL A 238 6.21 -0.53 6.70
C VAL A 238 5.55 -1.44 5.69
N LEU A 239 6.34 -2.33 5.09
CA LEU A 239 5.85 -3.51 4.38
C LEU A 239 6.10 -4.75 5.25
N ALA A 240 5.07 -5.20 5.94
CA ALA A 240 5.10 -6.40 6.77
C ALA A 240 4.25 -7.49 6.13
N GLY A 241 4.81 -8.68 5.89
CA GLY A 241 4.11 -9.74 5.17
C GLY A 241 3.62 -9.36 3.77
N GLY A 242 4.12 -8.26 3.20
CA GLY A 242 3.65 -7.65 1.95
C GLY A 242 2.53 -6.63 2.14
N TYR A 243 1.94 -6.51 3.33
CA TYR A 243 0.94 -5.51 3.66
C TYR A 243 1.58 -4.20 4.10
N MET A 244 0.95 -3.11 3.68
CA MET A 244 1.39 -1.77 4.00
C MET A 244 0.72 -1.30 5.30
N GLY A 245 1.47 -1.23 6.39
CA GLY A 245 1.04 -0.57 7.63
C GLY A 245 1.46 0.89 7.60
N GLU A 246 0.53 1.81 7.83
CA GLU A 246 0.80 3.25 7.83
C GLU A 246 0.09 3.98 8.95
N VAL A 247 0.79 4.97 9.52
CA VAL A 247 0.25 5.95 10.46
C VAL A 247 0.95 7.29 10.27
N GLY A 248 0.23 8.39 10.44
CA GLY A 248 0.80 9.74 10.38
C GLY A 248 0.39 10.58 11.59
N ARG A 249 1.33 11.32 12.16
CA ARG A 249 1.10 12.20 13.32
C ARG A 249 1.97 13.46 13.20
N THR A 250 1.57 14.51 13.89
CA THR A 250 2.39 15.71 14.06
C THR A 250 2.55 15.99 15.55
N TRP A 251 3.70 16.49 15.96
CA TRP A 251 3.97 16.87 17.35
C TRP A 251 4.73 18.19 17.38
N PRO A 252 4.37 19.11 18.30
CA PRO A 252 5.18 20.29 18.54
C PRO A 252 6.45 19.89 19.31
N ALA A 253 7.57 20.51 18.98
CA ALA A 253 8.81 20.38 19.72
C ALA A 253 8.91 21.50 20.74
N GLY A 254 8.83 21.20 22.03
CA GLY A 254 8.85 22.19 23.08
C GLY A 254 7.54 23.00 23.21
N ALA A 255 7.61 24.33 23.12
CA ALA A 255 6.43 25.19 23.28
C ALA A 255 5.42 24.99 22.13
N ALA A 256 4.16 24.78 22.47
CA ALA A 256 3.12 24.45 21.49
C ALA A 256 2.69 25.62 20.57
N GLY A 257 2.96 26.89 20.96
CA GLY A 257 2.65 28.07 20.15
C GLY A 257 1.23 28.10 19.59
N GLY A 258 1.09 28.19 18.28
CA GLY A 258 -0.20 28.17 17.56
C GLY A 258 -0.79 26.77 17.33
N ALA A 259 -0.11 25.70 17.73
CA ALA A 259 -0.52 24.32 17.49
C ALA A 259 -1.93 23.99 18.00
N PRO A 260 -2.38 24.38 19.21
CA PRO A 260 -3.71 24.03 19.71
C PRO A 260 -4.85 24.44 18.78
N ALA A 261 -4.76 25.63 18.20
CA ALA A 261 -5.78 26.12 17.27
C ALA A 261 -5.78 25.32 15.97
N LEU A 262 -4.59 24.95 15.49
CA LEU A 262 -4.43 24.17 14.28
C LEU A 262 -4.91 22.72 14.47
N TYR A 263 -4.66 22.13 15.63
CA TYR A 263 -5.17 20.80 15.99
C TYR A 263 -6.70 20.77 16.06
N ARG A 264 -7.36 21.75 16.62
CA ARG A 264 -8.84 21.83 16.62
C ARG A 264 -9.42 21.83 15.20
N ARG A 265 -8.73 22.51 14.25
CA ARG A 265 -9.14 22.48 12.83
C ARG A 265 -8.91 21.10 12.23
N TRP A 266 -7.79 20.47 12.56
CA TRP A 266 -7.49 19.11 12.11
C TRP A 266 -8.50 18.10 12.66
N ASP A 267 -8.86 18.16 13.93
CA ASP A 267 -9.87 17.30 14.55
C ASP A 267 -11.23 17.43 13.85
N ASN A 268 -11.65 18.65 13.51
CA ASN A 268 -12.88 18.87 12.75
C ASN A 268 -12.80 18.23 11.34
N LEU A 269 -11.67 18.37 10.66
CA LEU A 269 -11.45 17.75 9.36
C LEU A 269 -11.46 16.22 9.47
N CYS A 270 -10.74 15.66 10.44
CA CYS A 270 -10.65 14.21 10.67
C CYS A 270 -12.04 13.62 10.97
N ALA A 271 -12.82 14.27 11.84
CA ALA A 271 -14.19 13.84 12.13
C ALA A 271 -15.07 13.81 10.90
N ARG A 272 -14.93 14.79 9.97
CA ARG A 272 -15.67 14.81 8.70
C ARG A 272 -15.22 13.73 7.74
N LEU A 273 -13.90 13.48 7.64
CA LEU A 273 -13.36 12.39 6.82
C LEU A 273 -13.89 11.03 7.31
N LEU A 274 -13.87 10.79 8.62
CA LEU A 274 -14.42 9.57 9.21
C LEU A 274 -15.93 9.46 8.99
N ALA A 275 -16.68 10.56 9.14
CA ALA A 275 -18.10 10.56 8.88
C ALA A 275 -18.46 10.23 7.41
N ALA A 276 -17.59 10.58 6.47
CA ALA A 276 -17.73 10.25 5.05
C ALA A 276 -17.39 8.78 4.71
N CYS A 277 -16.72 8.05 5.61
CA CYS A 277 -16.34 6.65 5.44
C CYS A 277 -17.48 5.68 5.72
N GLN A 278 -18.67 5.91 5.18
CA GLN A 278 -19.81 5.01 5.37
C GLN A 278 -19.89 3.96 4.24
N PRO A 279 -20.35 2.74 4.54
CA PRO A 279 -20.63 1.77 3.49
C PRO A 279 -21.68 2.32 2.52
N GLY A 280 -21.41 2.25 1.23
CA GLY A 280 -22.24 2.81 0.15
C GLY A 280 -22.01 4.29 -0.15
N ALA A 281 -21.22 5.04 0.65
CA ALA A 281 -20.86 6.41 0.36
C ALA A 281 -20.01 6.51 -0.93
N ALA A 282 -20.06 7.63 -1.62
CA ALA A 282 -19.20 7.86 -2.78
C ALA A 282 -17.78 8.24 -2.35
N ALA A 283 -16.78 7.76 -3.05
CA ALA A 283 -15.38 8.11 -2.78
C ALA A 283 -15.14 9.64 -2.85
N GLY A 284 -15.90 10.35 -3.70
CA GLY A 284 -15.86 11.81 -3.81
C GLY A 284 -16.27 12.53 -2.53
N ASP A 285 -17.08 11.92 -1.67
CA ASP A 285 -17.53 12.51 -0.40
C ASP A 285 -16.35 12.76 0.55
N LEU A 286 -15.28 11.97 0.43
CA LEU A 286 -14.03 12.20 1.18
C LEU A 286 -13.33 13.50 0.77
N LEU A 287 -13.42 13.89 -0.49
CA LEU A 287 -12.89 15.17 -0.95
C LEU A 287 -13.79 16.33 -0.50
N ALA A 288 -15.11 16.16 -0.55
CA ALA A 288 -16.07 17.13 -0.06
C ALA A 288 -15.94 17.40 1.46
N ALA A 289 -15.39 16.44 2.23
CA ALA A 289 -15.10 16.63 3.65
C ALA A 289 -14.10 17.78 3.90
N TYR A 290 -13.11 17.98 3.01
CA TYR A 290 -12.19 19.11 3.08
C TYR A 290 -12.90 20.44 2.81
N GLU A 291 -13.73 20.51 1.80
CA GLU A 291 -14.54 21.70 1.49
C GLU A 291 -15.45 22.04 2.68
N GLY A 292 -16.12 21.03 3.24
CA GLY A 292 -17.00 21.20 4.41
C GLY A 292 -16.27 21.60 5.69
N ALA A 293 -14.95 21.34 5.81
CA ALA A 293 -14.11 21.80 6.89
C ALA A 293 -13.56 23.20 6.65
N GLY A 294 -13.69 23.75 5.43
CA GLY A 294 -13.06 25.02 5.02
C GLY A 294 -11.55 24.89 4.80
N GLU A 295 -11.06 23.67 4.55
CA GLU A 295 -9.64 23.40 4.35
C GLU A 295 -9.32 23.09 2.90
N PRO A 296 -8.20 23.60 2.35
CA PRO A 296 -7.78 23.24 1.01
C PRO A 296 -7.35 21.77 0.96
N ALA A 297 -7.85 21.04 -0.03
CA ALA A 297 -7.43 19.66 -0.23
C ALA A 297 -5.94 19.58 -0.61
N PRO A 298 -5.20 18.57 -0.13
CA PRO A 298 -3.78 18.41 -0.40
C PRO A 298 -3.50 17.98 -1.86
N PRO A 299 -2.28 18.22 -2.37
CA PRO A 299 -1.86 17.72 -3.67
C PRO A 299 -1.68 16.20 -3.69
N MET A 300 -1.52 15.58 -2.53
CA MET A 300 -1.51 14.14 -2.36
C MET A 300 -2.93 13.58 -2.19
N PRO A 301 -3.16 12.26 -2.38
CA PRO A 301 -4.46 11.67 -2.10
C PRO A 301 -4.93 11.89 -0.67
N VAL A 302 -6.18 12.35 -0.52
CA VAL A 302 -6.86 12.47 0.79
C VAL A 302 -7.25 11.11 1.34
N ALA A 303 -7.47 10.15 0.44
CA ALA A 303 -7.72 8.74 0.79
C ALA A 303 -7.20 7.83 -0.31
N ARG A 304 -6.76 6.64 0.08
CA ARG A 304 -6.42 5.56 -0.84
C ARG A 304 -6.62 4.21 -0.16
N GLY A 305 -6.93 3.19 -0.96
CA GLY A 305 -6.99 1.83 -0.45
C GLY A 305 -5.63 1.39 0.09
N LEU A 306 -5.65 0.73 1.24
CA LEU A 306 -4.49 0.19 1.93
C LEU A 306 -4.52 -1.35 1.83
N GLY A 307 -3.38 -1.94 1.45
CA GLY A 307 -3.24 -3.38 1.27
C GLY A 307 -1.81 -3.73 0.89
N MET A 308 -1.62 -4.54 -0.15
CA MET A 308 -0.29 -4.84 -0.72
C MET A 308 0.22 -3.76 -1.69
N GLY A 309 -0.36 -2.59 -1.68
CA GLY A 309 -0.03 -1.44 -2.52
C GLY A 309 -1.10 -0.38 -2.39
N PHE A 310 -1.16 0.49 -3.39
CA PHE A 310 -2.21 1.50 -3.50
C PHE A 310 -3.41 0.89 -4.22
N ASP A 311 -4.38 0.46 -3.43
CA ASP A 311 -5.61 -0.09 -3.96
C ASP A 311 -6.65 1.02 -4.21
N PRO A 312 -7.64 0.82 -5.10
CA PRO A 312 -8.75 1.75 -5.24
C PRO A 312 -9.66 1.73 -3.99
N PRO A 313 -10.38 2.84 -3.71
CA PRO A 313 -10.34 4.12 -4.44
C PRO A 313 -9.07 4.92 -4.11
N VAL A 314 -8.60 5.73 -5.07
CA VAL A 314 -7.57 6.76 -4.82
C VAL A 314 -8.22 8.12 -5.01
N VAL A 315 -8.43 8.84 -3.92
CA VAL A 315 -9.18 10.09 -3.87
C VAL A 315 -8.24 11.29 -3.79
N SER A 316 -8.23 12.13 -4.79
CA SER A 316 -7.39 13.34 -4.87
C SER A 316 -8.13 14.49 -5.54
N GLN A 317 -7.56 15.71 -5.53
CA GLN A 317 -8.13 16.90 -6.17
C GLN A 317 -8.49 16.71 -7.66
N HIS A 318 -7.75 15.85 -8.35
CA HIS A 318 -7.93 15.57 -9.78
C HIS A 318 -8.62 14.24 -10.03
N LEU A 319 -9.48 13.83 -9.09
CA LEU A 319 -10.23 12.58 -9.20
C LEU A 319 -11.12 12.59 -10.44
N PRO A 320 -10.97 11.61 -11.37
CA PRO A 320 -11.90 11.48 -12.49
C PRO A 320 -13.34 11.27 -11.99
N ARG A 321 -14.32 11.79 -12.75
CA ARG A 321 -15.75 11.67 -12.37
C ARG A 321 -16.19 10.22 -12.14
N THR A 322 -15.66 9.29 -12.92
CA THR A 322 -15.92 7.85 -12.76
C THR A 322 -15.42 7.32 -11.43
N ALA A 323 -14.20 7.70 -11.03
CA ALA A 323 -13.63 7.31 -9.76
C ALA A 323 -14.29 8.01 -8.55
N ALA A 324 -14.80 9.25 -8.74
CA ALA A 324 -15.59 9.94 -7.71
C ALA A 324 -16.88 9.21 -7.36
N GLY A 325 -17.46 8.49 -8.32
CA GLY A 325 -18.67 7.69 -8.15
C GLY A 325 -18.45 6.30 -7.57
N GLU A 326 -17.19 5.85 -7.39
CA GLU A 326 -16.90 4.58 -6.74
C GLU A 326 -17.50 4.55 -5.33
N ARG A 327 -18.08 3.41 -4.98
CA ARG A 327 -18.71 3.22 -3.66
C ARG A 327 -17.72 2.61 -2.68
N LEU A 328 -17.74 3.11 -1.45
CA LEU A 328 -17.06 2.46 -0.33
C LEU A 328 -17.83 1.21 0.07
N GLU A 329 -17.15 0.10 0.18
CA GLU A 329 -17.75 -1.19 0.48
C GLU A 329 -17.16 -1.81 1.75
N PRO A 330 -17.96 -2.57 2.52
CA PRO A 330 -17.45 -3.33 3.66
C PRO A 330 -16.26 -4.21 3.24
N GLY A 331 -15.23 -4.25 4.08
CA GLY A 331 -13.96 -4.93 3.81
C GLY A 331 -12.91 -4.07 3.12
N MET A 332 -13.22 -2.85 2.67
CA MET A 332 -12.18 -1.91 2.23
C MET A 332 -11.41 -1.38 3.43
N VAL A 333 -10.09 -1.27 3.29
CA VAL A 333 -9.24 -0.54 4.24
C VAL A 333 -8.65 0.66 3.53
N LEU A 334 -8.81 1.84 4.13
CA LEU A 334 -8.37 3.12 3.57
C LEU A 334 -7.29 3.75 4.44
N ALA A 335 -6.26 4.33 3.82
CA ALA A 335 -5.40 5.32 4.46
C ALA A 335 -6.03 6.71 4.22
N LEU A 336 -6.57 7.32 5.27
CA LEU A 336 -7.12 8.67 5.25
C LEU A 336 -6.02 9.67 5.66
N THR A 337 -5.85 10.74 4.90
CA THR A 337 -4.88 11.79 5.21
C THR A 337 -5.61 13.09 5.52
N GLY A 338 -5.42 13.60 6.73
CA GLY A 338 -5.81 14.94 7.15
C GLY A 338 -4.59 15.86 7.14
N TYR A 339 -4.73 17.06 6.56
CA TYR A 339 -3.68 18.08 6.55
C TYR A 339 -4.31 19.47 6.68
N VAL A 340 -3.84 20.21 7.67
CA VAL A 340 -4.26 21.58 7.93
C VAL A 340 -3.02 22.43 8.12
N TRP A 341 -2.98 23.61 7.49
CA TRP A 341 -1.83 24.50 7.53
C TRP A 341 -2.23 25.91 7.96
N GLN A 342 -1.32 26.62 8.60
CA GLN A 342 -1.47 28.03 8.95
C GLN A 342 -0.15 28.76 8.81
N GLN A 343 -0.19 29.92 8.13
CA GLN A 343 0.97 30.79 7.99
C GLN A 343 1.52 31.22 9.36
N GLY A 344 2.82 31.16 9.51
CA GLY A 344 3.53 31.50 10.75
C GLY A 344 3.49 30.41 11.82
N VAL A 345 2.77 29.30 11.61
CA VAL A 345 2.67 28.19 12.57
C VAL A 345 3.24 26.87 11.98
N GLY A 346 2.84 26.52 10.77
CA GLY A 346 3.18 25.25 10.14
C GLY A 346 1.96 24.42 9.79
N ALA A 347 2.09 23.11 9.82
CA ALA A 347 1.00 22.18 9.49
C ALA A 347 0.81 21.10 10.53
N VAL A 348 -0.44 20.67 10.72
CA VAL A 348 -0.80 19.37 11.32
C VAL A 348 -1.13 18.39 10.21
N PHE A 349 -0.34 17.34 10.12
CA PHE A 349 -0.52 16.18 9.27
C PHE A 349 -0.93 14.99 10.12
N GLY A 350 -1.96 14.27 9.72
CA GLY A 350 -2.34 13.00 10.31
C GLY A 350 -2.75 12.00 9.25
N ARG A 351 -2.50 10.73 9.51
CA ARG A 351 -2.95 9.62 8.66
C ARG A 351 -3.51 8.52 9.51
N GLU A 352 -4.73 8.10 9.18
CA GLU A 352 -5.44 7.01 9.82
C GLU A 352 -5.65 5.86 8.84
N ALA A 353 -5.47 4.63 9.32
CA ALA A 353 -5.95 3.45 8.63
C ALA A 353 -7.38 3.16 9.09
N VAL A 354 -8.31 3.05 8.15
CA VAL A 354 -9.74 2.90 8.46
C VAL A 354 -10.33 1.72 7.69
N LEU A 355 -10.90 0.77 8.40
CA LEU A 355 -11.69 -0.34 7.83
C LEU A 355 -13.13 0.13 7.65
N ILE A 356 -13.68 -0.04 6.47
CA ILE A 356 -15.12 0.10 6.22
C ILE A 356 -15.80 -1.18 6.66
N THR A 357 -16.62 -1.12 7.69
CA THR A 357 -17.44 -2.25 8.14
C THR A 357 -18.88 -2.07 7.71
N ALA A 358 -19.71 -3.09 7.83
CA ALA A 358 -21.15 -2.98 7.58
C ALA A 358 -21.84 -1.96 8.52
N GLY A 359 -21.26 -1.71 9.71
CA GLY A 359 -21.76 -0.78 10.71
C GLY A 359 -21.18 0.64 10.61
N GLY A 360 -20.27 0.89 9.67
CA GLY A 360 -19.55 2.16 9.52
C GLY A 360 -18.02 2.02 9.62
N PRO A 361 -17.29 3.13 9.73
CA PRO A 361 -15.82 3.13 9.78
C PRO A 361 -15.30 2.62 11.14
N GLU A 362 -14.27 1.78 11.08
CA GLU A 362 -13.47 1.37 12.22
C GLU A 362 -12.03 1.87 12.03
N VAL A 363 -11.55 2.70 12.94
CA VAL A 363 -10.16 3.19 12.92
C VAL A 363 -9.24 2.09 13.43
N LEU A 364 -8.25 1.69 12.63
CA LEU A 364 -7.30 0.62 12.96
C LEU A 364 -6.03 1.13 13.65
N THR A 365 -5.71 2.41 13.48
CA THR A 365 -4.58 3.08 14.13
C THR A 365 -4.93 3.45 15.57
N SER A 366 -3.98 3.26 16.49
CA SER A 366 -4.16 3.49 17.92
C SER A 366 -3.21 4.55 18.51
N SER A 367 -2.18 4.94 17.74
CA SER A 367 -1.23 5.97 18.20
C SER A 367 -1.93 7.28 18.54
N PRO A 368 -1.65 7.86 19.70
CA PRO A 368 -2.32 9.10 20.11
C PRO A 368 -1.93 10.27 19.20
N HIS A 369 -2.83 11.24 19.09
CA HIS A 369 -2.50 12.58 18.62
C HIS A 369 -1.95 13.40 19.79
N TRP A 370 -1.17 14.43 19.45
CA TRP A 370 -0.76 15.39 20.47
C TRP A 370 -2.00 16.07 21.10
N GLN A 371 -1.97 16.19 22.40
CA GLN A 371 -2.97 16.89 23.21
C GLN A 371 -2.29 17.97 24.04
N GLU A 372 -2.96 19.12 24.20
CA GLU A 372 -2.51 20.24 25.00
C GLU A 372 -2.41 19.90 26.50
#